data_2eb606ed73769b68ced728abfb93e508
#
_entry.id   2eb606ed73769b68ced728abfb93e508
#
_cell.length_a   1.000
_cell.length_b   1.000
_cell.length_c   1.000
_cell.angle_alpha   90.00
_cell.angle_beta   90.00
_cell.angle_gamma   90.00
#
_symmetry.space_group_name_H-M   'P 1'
#
loop_
_entity.id
_entity.type
_entity.pdbx_description
1 polymer ?
#
loop_
_entity_poly.entity_id
_entity_poly.type
_entity_poly.pdbx_seq_one_letter_code
_entity_poly.pdbx_strand_id
1 'polypeptide(L)'
;MDDSEVRRPYGGLIAAWNRRDARGMAELFRERGLQIGFDGSTATGPDEIFQHLAPIFEDHETATYVTKVRGVRPLGPGTALLIAITGLVPPGRTDVSPATLAHQTMVAVREDGVWGIELFQNTPAQFHGRPELVNAMTAELRQMLAG
;
A
#
# COMPACT_ATOMS: atom_id res chain seq x y z
N MET A 1 2.02 2.09 -22.29
CA MET A 1 2.29 2.29 -20.86
C MET A 1 3.14 1.14 -20.36
N ASP A 2 4.16 1.46 -19.62
CA ASP A 2 5.04 0.46 -19.02
C ASP A 2 4.60 0.19 -17.58
N ASP A 3 4.30 -1.08 -17.25
CA ASP A 3 3.90 -1.48 -15.90
C ASP A 3 4.90 -1.07 -14.84
N SER A 4 6.20 -1.12 -15.15
CA SER A 4 7.25 -0.78 -14.17
C SER A 4 7.18 0.68 -13.73
N GLU A 5 6.76 1.58 -14.60
CA GLU A 5 6.60 2.98 -14.25
C GLU A 5 5.47 3.21 -13.24
N VAL A 6 4.38 2.46 -13.39
CA VAL A 6 3.23 2.54 -12.46
C VAL A 6 3.55 1.82 -11.16
N ARG A 7 4.28 0.70 -11.21
CA ARG A 7 4.69 -0.04 -10.02
C ARG A 7 5.65 0.76 -9.13
N ARG A 8 6.41 1.68 -9.72
CA ARG A 8 7.43 2.45 -8.99
C ARG A 8 6.85 3.26 -7.83
N PRO A 9 5.80 4.09 -8.00
CA PRO A 9 5.23 4.81 -6.85
C PRO A 9 4.64 3.88 -5.80
N TYR A 10 4.06 2.74 -6.19
CA TYR A 10 3.58 1.76 -5.23
C TYR A 10 4.73 1.16 -4.42
N GLY A 11 5.78 0.71 -5.09
CA GLY A 11 6.97 0.19 -4.41
C GLY A 11 7.62 1.21 -3.50
N GLY A 12 7.67 2.47 -3.93
CA GLY A 12 8.17 3.58 -3.11
C GLY A 12 7.34 3.81 -1.86
N LEU A 13 6.02 3.69 -1.99
CA LEU A 13 5.11 3.84 -0.86
C LEU A 13 5.32 2.74 0.18
N ILE A 14 5.40 1.49 -0.26
CA ILE A 14 5.63 0.34 0.62
C ILE A 14 7.01 0.45 1.29
N ALA A 15 8.04 0.79 0.52
CA ALA A 15 9.39 0.96 1.08
C ALA A 15 9.46 2.09 2.11
N ALA A 16 8.77 3.21 1.84
CA ALA A 16 8.72 4.33 2.78
C ALA A 16 8.02 3.95 4.08
N TRP A 17 6.90 3.25 4.00
CA TRP A 17 6.23 2.71 5.19
C TRP A 17 7.18 1.81 5.98
N ASN A 18 7.83 0.87 5.29
CA ASN A 18 8.67 -0.12 5.96
C ASN A 18 9.90 0.47 6.64
N ARG A 19 10.40 1.61 6.14
CA ARG A 19 11.50 2.34 6.80
C ARG A 19 11.01 3.50 7.68
N ARG A 20 9.70 3.63 7.86
CA ARG A 20 9.05 4.66 8.69
C ARG A 20 9.40 6.08 8.23
N ASP A 21 9.33 6.30 6.93
CA ASP A 21 9.62 7.58 6.32
C ASP A 21 8.31 8.28 5.92
N ALA A 22 7.75 9.03 6.87
CA ALA A 22 6.47 9.71 6.64
C ALA A 22 6.55 10.71 5.49
N ARG A 23 7.64 11.46 5.39
CA ARG A 23 7.82 12.45 4.34
C ARG A 23 7.97 11.78 2.97
N GLY A 24 8.78 10.73 2.89
CA GLY A 24 8.97 9.98 1.66
C GLY A 24 7.70 9.35 1.14
N MET A 25 6.85 8.86 2.05
CA MET A 25 5.55 8.29 1.68
C MET A 25 4.60 9.38 1.18
N ALA A 26 4.50 10.49 1.92
CA ALA A 26 3.61 11.60 1.59
C ALA A 26 3.93 12.24 0.24
N GLU A 27 5.21 12.38 -0.09
CA GLU A 27 5.65 13.04 -1.31
C GLU A 27 5.33 12.25 -2.58
N LEU A 28 4.94 11.00 -2.48
CA LEU A 28 4.50 10.20 -3.62
C LEU A 28 3.09 10.56 -4.09
N PHE A 29 2.32 11.25 -3.25
CA PHE A 29 0.94 11.62 -3.54
C PHE A 29 0.87 12.94 -4.29
N ARG A 30 -0.10 13.02 -5.20
CA ARG A 30 -0.43 14.27 -5.88
C ARG A 30 -1.06 15.23 -4.88
N GLU A 31 -1.15 16.52 -5.27
CA GLU A 31 -1.64 17.60 -4.40
C GLU A 31 -2.96 17.28 -3.71
N ARG A 32 -3.87 16.57 -4.42
CA ARG A 32 -5.17 16.18 -3.87
C ARG A 32 -5.32 14.66 -3.76
N GLY A 33 -4.19 13.96 -3.74
CA GLY A 33 -4.20 12.51 -3.60
C GLY A 33 -4.76 12.08 -2.27
N LEU A 34 -5.63 11.06 -2.29
CA LEU A 34 -6.32 10.57 -1.11
C LEU A 34 -5.70 9.28 -0.62
N GLN A 35 -5.41 9.22 0.67
CA GLN A 35 -5.04 7.98 1.34
C GLN A 35 -6.17 7.53 2.25
N ILE A 36 -6.56 6.26 2.10
CA ILE A 36 -7.51 5.61 3.01
C ILE A 36 -6.77 4.45 3.67
N GLY A 37 -6.60 4.54 4.98
CA GLY A 37 -5.85 3.56 5.76
C GLY A 37 -6.65 2.31 6.07
N PHE A 38 -5.97 1.33 6.67
CA PHE A 38 -6.55 0.03 7.04
C PHE A 38 -7.74 0.19 7.98
N ASP A 39 -7.71 1.18 8.87
CA ASP A 39 -8.80 1.45 9.83
C ASP A 39 -9.89 2.37 9.28
N GLY A 40 -9.78 2.81 8.04
CA GLY A 40 -10.73 3.71 7.42
C GLY A 40 -10.39 5.20 7.57
N SER A 41 -9.29 5.54 8.26
CA SER A 41 -8.85 6.93 8.38
C SER A 41 -8.46 7.48 7.01
N THR A 42 -8.80 8.75 6.76
CA THR A 42 -8.52 9.40 5.49
C THR A 42 -7.61 10.61 5.67
N ALA A 43 -6.76 10.86 4.67
CA ALA A 43 -5.90 12.04 4.60
C ALA A 43 -5.76 12.43 3.13
N THR A 44 -5.85 13.73 2.84
CA THR A 44 -5.81 14.27 1.49
C THR A 44 -4.62 15.19 1.32
N GLY A 45 -3.79 14.86 0.33
CA GLY A 45 -2.62 15.66 -0.03
C GLY A 45 -1.39 15.37 0.83
N PRO A 46 -0.20 15.72 0.33
CA PRO A 46 1.05 15.38 1.02
C PRO A 46 1.14 15.91 2.45
N ASP A 47 0.68 17.13 2.72
CA ASP A 47 0.80 17.70 4.06
C ASP A 47 -0.06 16.96 5.08
N GLU A 48 -1.34 16.68 4.75
CA GLU A 48 -2.20 15.93 5.66
C GLU A 48 -1.73 14.50 5.84
N ILE A 49 -1.24 13.88 4.77
CA ILE A 49 -0.72 12.51 4.83
C ILE A 49 0.50 12.47 5.74
N PHE A 50 1.40 13.43 5.61
CA PHE A 50 2.57 13.53 6.49
C PHE A 50 2.15 13.72 7.95
N GLN A 51 1.21 14.63 8.21
CA GLN A 51 0.73 14.93 9.56
C GLN A 51 0.03 13.71 10.19
N HIS A 52 -0.60 12.89 9.37
CA HIS A 52 -1.23 11.65 9.83
C HIS A 52 -0.19 10.57 10.16
N LEU A 53 0.83 10.41 9.32
CA LEU A 53 1.81 9.34 9.43
C LEU A 53 2.91 9.62 10.46
N ALA A 54 3.38 10.86 10.57
CA ALA A 54 4.53 11.19 11.40
C ALA A 54 4.34 10.76 12.86
N PRO A 55 3.20 11.07 13.52
CA PRO A 55 3.00 10.62 14.91
C PRO A 55 2.95 9.09 15.02
N ILE A 56 2.39 8.40 14.03
CA ILE A 56 2.31 6.93 14.05
C ILE A 56 3.72 6.34 14.07
N PHE A 57 4.62 6.84 13.22
CA PHE A 57 5.98 6.33 13.17
C PHE A 57 6.83 6.75 14.38
N GLU A 58 6.52 7.90 14.99
CA GLU A 58 7.22 8.37 16.18
C GLU A 58 6.80 7.60 17.43
N ASP A 59 5.52 7.29 17.57
CA ASP A 59 4.95 6.75 18.79
C ASP A 59 4.84 5.24 18.81
N HIS A 60 4.94 4.58 17.65
CA HIS A 60 4.74 3.13 17.54
C HIS A 60 5.84 2.49 16.72
N GLU A 61 6.20 1.27 17.12
CA GLU A 61 7.00 0.41 16.27
C GLU A 61 6.05 -0.28 15.29
N THR A 62 5.99 0.22 14.06
CA THR A 62 5.03 -0.29 13.07
C THR A 62 5.47 -1.60 12.47
N ALA A 63 4.50 -2.45 12.14
CA ALA A 63 4.72 -3.66 11.37
C ALA A 63 5.13 -3.31 9.94
N THR A 64 5.82 -4.23 9.28
CA THR A 64 6.22 -4.04 7.88
C THR A 64 5.26 -4.74 6.94
N TYR A 65 5.05 -4.15 5.76
CA TYR A 65 4.24 -4.78 4.72
C TYR A 65 5.02 -5.86 3.99
N VAL A 66 4.32 -6.97 3.69
CA VAL A 66 4.66 -7.86 2.59
C VAL A 66 3.54 -7.73 1.57
N THR A 67 3.89 -7.58 0.29
CA THR A 67 2.90 -7.29 -0.75
C THR A 67 3.14 -8.12 -1.99
N LYS A 68 2.06 -8.29 -2.76
CA LYS A 68 2.12 -8.89 -4.08
C LYS A 68 1.21 -8.10 -5.02
N VAL A 69 1.79 -7.48 -6.04
CA VAL A 69 1.01 -6.80 -7.07
C VAL A 69 0.33 -7.86 -7.93
N ARG A 70 -1.00 -7.77 -8.04
CA ARG A 70 -1.78 -8.70 -8.85
C ARG A 70 -2.04 -8.20 -10.25
N GLY A 71 -2.07 -6.90 -10.45
CA GLY A 71 -2.29 -6.36 -11.77
C GLY A 71 -2.08 -4.87 -11.87
N VAL A 72 -1.75 -4.43 -13.07
CA VAL A 72 -1.64 -3.04 -13.45
C VAL A 72 -2.32 -2.90 -14.80
N ARG A 73 -3.22 -1.91 -14.94
CA ARG A 73 -3.87 -1.66 -16.23
C ARG A 73 -4.12 -0.18 -16.45
N PRO A 74 -4.04 0.28 -17.70
CA PRO A 74 -4.37 1.67 -18.02
C PRO A 74 -5.88 1.90 -17.89
N LEU A 75 -6.25 3.09 -17.41
CA LEU A 75 -7.64 3.57 -17.37
C LEU A 75 -7.89 4.67 -18.38
N GLY A 76 -6.87 5.06 -19.12
CA GLY A 76 -6.87 6.11 -20.09
C GLY A 76 -5.47 6.68 -20.24
N PRO A 77 -5.25 7.68 -21.11
CA PRO A 77 -3.93 8.29 -21.23
C PRO A 77 -3.49 8.90 -19.90
N GLY A 78 -2.35 8.46 -19.39
CA GLY A 78 -1.79 9.02 -18.17
C GLY A 78 -2.52 8.65 -16.88
N THR A 79 -3.37 7.64 -16.89
CA THR A 79 -4.04 7.15 -15.67
C THR A 79 -4.00 5.63 -15.65
N ALA A 80 -3.65 5.07 -14.49
CA ALA A 80 -3.52 3.62 -14.35
C ALA A 80 -4.04 3.14 -12.99
N LEU A 81 -4.51 1.90 -12.97
CA LEU A 81 -4.96 1.20 -11.77
C LEU A 81 -3.97 0.10 -11.45
N LEU A 82 -3.55 0.05 -10.18
CA LEU A 82 -2.75 -1.05 -9.64
C LEU A 82 -3.54 -1.69 -8.51
N ILE A 83 -3.60 -3.02 -8.52
CA ILE A 83 -4.21 -3.79 -7.43
C ILE A 83 -3.18 -4.75 -6.86
N ALA A 84 -3.19 -4.86 -5.52
CA ALA A 84 -2.24 -5.70 -4.80
C ALA A 84 -2.92 -6.34 -3.61
N ILE A 85 -2.32 -7.41 -3.11
CA ILE A 85 -2.66 -7.97 -1.81
C ILE A 85 -1.50 -7.72 -0.85
N THR A 86 -1.82 -7.63 0.43
CA THR A 86 -0.82 -7.33 1.44
C THR A 86 -1.17 -7.94 2.79
N GLY A 87 -0.18 -8.04 3.63
CA GLY A 87 -0.30 -8.35 5.03
C GLY A 87 0.83 -7.69 5.79
N LEU A 88 0.76 -7.71 7.11
CA LEU A 88 1.77 -7.11 7.96
C LEU A 88 2.54 -8.18 8.70
N VAL A 89 3.85 -7.97 8.79
CA VAL A 89 4.74 -8.76 9.64
C VAL A 89 4.96 -7.95 10.90
N PRO A 90 4.44 -8.42 12.06
CA PRO A 90 4.58 -7.67 13.30
C PRO A 90 6.04 -7.47 13.72
N PRO A 91 6.35 -6.41 14.48
CA PRO A 91 7.72 -6.18 14.96
C PRO A 91 8.27 -7.39 15.70
N GLY A 92 9.51 -7.76 15.39
CA GLY A 92 10.17 -8.91 16.00
C GLY A 92 9.71 -10.27 15.51
N ARG A 93 8.82 -10.30 14.53
CA ARG A 93 8.34 -11.55 13.92
C ARG A 93 8.88 -11.67 12.50
N THR A 94 8.76 -12.87 11.93
CA THR A 94 9.24 -13.19 10.59
C THR A 94 8.14 -13.65 9.65
N ASP A 95 6.92 -13.79 10.14
CA ASP A 95 5.78 -14.27 9.37
C ASP A 95 4.69 -13.22 9.32
N VAL A 96 3.90 -13.26 8.23
CA VAL A 96 2.76 -12.38 8.06
C VAL A 96 1.64 -12.76 9.02
N SER A 97 1.00 -11.74 9.60
CA SER A 97 -0.16 -11.96 10.49
C SER A 97 -1.42 -12.11 9.65
N PRO A 98 -2.13 -13.25 9.74
CA PRO A 98 -3.38 -13.44 8.98
C PRO A 98 -4.48 -12.45 9.32
N ALA A 99 -4.43 -11.81 10.49
CA ALA A 99 -5.41 -10.81 10.90
C ALA A 99 -5.23 -9.47 10.16
N THR A 100 -4.13 -9.28 9.44
CA THR A 100 -3.80 -8.01 8.78
C THR A 100 -3.91 -8.06 7.27
N LEU A 101 -4.50 -9.11 6.72
CA LEU A 101 -4.66 -9.23 5.27
C LEU A 101 -5.52 -8.11 4.71
N ALA A 102 -5.12 -7.58 3.57
CA ALA A 102 -5.84 -6.48 2.92
C ALA A 102 -5.66 -6.51 1.41
N HIS A 103 -6.63 -5.94 0.72
CA HIS A 103 -6.46 -5.52 -0.66
C HIS A 103 -6.00 -4.07 -0.66
N GLN A 104 -5.08 -3.74 -1.57
CA GLN A 104 -4.66 -2.37 -1.78
C GLN A 104 -4.94 -1.97 -3.21
N THR A 105 -5.54 -0.80 -3.37
CA THR A 105 -5.86 -0.21 -4.67
C THR A 105 -5.12 1.11 -4.78
N MET A 106 -4.41 1.30 -5.89
CA MET A 106 -3.76 2.56 -6.18
C MET A 106 -4.21 3.05 -7.56
N VAL A 107 -4.65 4.30 -7.62
CA VAL A 107 -4.83 5.01 -8.89
C VAL A 107 -3.68 5.97 -9.02
N ALA A 108 -2.93 5.85 -10.12
CA ALA A 108 -1.80 6.72 -10.41
C ALA A 108 -2.10 7.58 -11.63
N VAL A 109 -1.64 8.82 -11.60
CA VAL A 109 -1.81 9.77 -12.70
C VAL A 109 -0.44 10.31 -13.10
N ARG A 110 -0.18 10.31 -14.40
CA ARG A 110 1.05 10.88 -14.95
C ARG A 110 0.83 12.34 -15.34
N GLU A 111 1.67 13.19 -14.80
CA GLU A 111 1.68 14.61 -15.13
C GLU A 111 3.13 15.05 -15.32
N ASP A 112 3.42 15.70 -16.44
CA ASP A 112 4.79 16.13 -16.78
C ASP A 112 5.80 14.96 -16.71
N GLY A 113 5.38 13.78 -17.18
CA GLY A 113 6.21 12.60 -17.22
C GLY A 113 6.38 11.86 -15.88
N VAL A 114 5.76 12.36 -14.82
CA VAL A 114 5.89 11.79 -13.48
C VAL A 114 4.56 11.15 -13.04
N TRP A 115 4.62 9.91 -12.60
CA TRP A 115 3.46 9.21 -12.04
C TRP A 115 3.34 9.55 -10.55
N GLY A 116 2.20 10.10 -10.15
CA GLY A 116 1.88 10.40 -8.76
C GLY A 116 0.64 9.64 -8.33
N ILE A 117 0.50 9.45 -7.01
CA ILE A 117 -0.63 8.70 -6.45
C ILE A 117 -1.83 9.63 -6.28
N GLU A 118 -2.94 9.29 -6.94
CA GLU A 118 -4.20 10.00 -6.80
C GLU A 118 -5.10 9.36 -5.74
N LEU A 119 -5.05 8.04 -5.62
CA LEU A 119 -5.76 7.29 -4.59
C LEU A 119 -4.90 6.12 -4.15
N PHE A 120 -4.77 5.94 -2.84
CA PHE A 120 -4.26 4.72 -2.24
C PHE A 120 -5.23 4.28 -1.16
N GLN A 121 -5.79 3.08 -1.32
CA GLN A 121 -6.84 2.59 -0.43
C GLN A 121 -6.54 1.18 0.05
N ASN A 122 -6.67 1.00 1.36
CA ASN A 122 -6.63 -0.32 1.99
C ASN A 122 -8.05 -0.80 2.26
N THR A 123 -8.28 -2.07 1.99
CA THR A 123 -9.53 -2.75 2.35
C THR A 123 -9.19 -4.01 3.11
N PRO A 124 -9.45 -4.07 4.43
CA PRO A 124 -9.21 -5.29 5.20
C PRO A 124 -9.94 -6.48 4.61
N ALA A 125 -9.22 -7.60 4.44
CA ALA A 125 -9.79 -8.85 3.92
C ALA A 125 -10.11 -9.74 5.11
N GLN A 126 -11.36 -9.73 5.55
CA GLN A 126 -11.76 -10.46 6.75
C GLN A 126 -12.26 -11.88 6.44
N PHE A 127 -12.80 -12.10 5.22
CA PHE A 127 -13.25 -13.41 4.77
C PHE A 127 -14.13 -14.16 5.77
N HIS A 128 -15.13 -13.50 6.30
CA HIS A 128 -16.02 -14.04 7.35
C HIS A 128 -16.47 -15.49 7.06
N GLY A 129 -16.12 -16.40 7.96
CA GLY A 129 -16.52 -17.80 7.85
C GLY A 129 -15.86 -18.59 6.73
N ARG A 130 -14.77 -18.08 6.13
CA ARG A 130 -14.07 -18.75 5.01
C ARG A 130 -12.57 -18.85 5.26
N PRO A 131 -12.16 -19.73 6.20
CA PRO A 131 -10.74 -19.88 6.55
C PRO A 131 -9.87 -20.31 5.36
N GLU A 132 -10.44 -21.01 4.37
CA GLU A 132 -9.68 -21.41 3.18
C GLU A 132 -9.20 -20.21 2.37
N LEU A 133 -9.93 -19.10 2.36
CA LEU A 133 -9.51 -17.87 1.67
C LEU A 133 -8.42 -17.16 2.44
N VAL A 134 -8.50 -17.13 3.77
CA VAL A 134 -7.45 -16.59 4.64
C VAL A 134 -6.16 -17.36 4.41
N ASN A 135 -6.23 -18.68 4.44
CA ASN A 135 -5.07 -19.54 4.26
C ASN A 135 -4.42 -19.37 2.88
N ALA A 136 -5.23 -19.29 1.83
CA ALA A 136 -4.73 -19.12 0.46
C ALA A 136 -3.99 -17.79 0.30
N MET A 137 -4.56 -16.69 0.79
CA MET A 137 -3.95 -15.37 0.68
C MET A 137 -2.68 -15.28 1.52
N THR A 138 -2.70 -15.86 2.72
CA THR A 138 -1.53 -15.92 3.59
C THR A 138 -0.40 -16.70 2.91
N ALA A 139 -0.71 -17.82 2.28
CA ALA A 139 0.28 -18.63 1.59
C ALA A 139 0.93 -17.88 0.42
N GLU A 140 0.14 -17.12 -0.35
CA GLU A 140 0.68 -16.29 -1.43
C GLU A 140 1.68 -15.26 -0.90
N LEU A 141 1.34 -14.60 0.20
CA LEU A 141 2.21 -13.58 0.78
C LEU A 141 3.47 -14.19 1.40
N ARG A 142 3.37 -15.39 1.99
CA ARG A 142 4.55 -16.09 2.51
C ARG A 142 5.55 -16.39 1.41
N GLN A 143 5.09 -16.66 0.19
CA GLN A 143 5.99 -16.87 -0.95
C GLN A 143 6.81 -15.61 -1.25
N MET A 144 6.23 -14.43 -1.06
CA MET A 144 6.94 -13.16 -1.25
C MET A 144 8.02 -12.96 -0.18
N LEU A 145 7.79 -13.44 1.04
CA LEU A 145 8.80 -13.39 2.11
C LEU A 145 9.96 -14.34 1.84
N ALA A 146 9.68 -15.48 1.24
CA ALA A 146 10.71 -16.50 0.92
C ALA A 146 11.55 -16.13 -0.30
N GLY A 147 10.98 -15.33 -1.17
CA GLY A 147 11.65 -14.87 -2.38
C GLY A 147 12.40 -13.57 -2.15
#